data_6d72f74a006336aaa723a6e4838e211c
#
_entry.id   6d72f74a006336aaa723a6e4838e211c
#
_cell.length_a   1.000
_cell.length_b   1.000
_cell.length_c   1.000
_cell.angle_alpha   90.00
_cell.angle_beta   90.00
_cell.angle_gamma   90.00
#
_symmetry.space_group_name_H-M   'P 1'
#
loop_
_entity.id
_entity.type
_entity.pdbx_description
1 polymer ?
#
loop_
_entity_poly.entity_id
_entity_poly.type
_entity_poly.pdbx_seq_one_letter_code
_entity_poly.pdbx_strand_id
1 'polypeptide(L)'
;MPILLIVKNWSQLYTFELKNTAMKIAIIGYGKMGKAIGQLAEKQGHEIVIAINSANKKHIDHLNDYNPDVAIEFSTPLSAVSNLEKLIQQQIPVVCGTTAWHDQYDHICKLTKDYDSALLYASNYSVGMNLMFRMNEQLAKVMSKFDSYQPSITEVHHIQKLDAPSGTAVTLAEQIIQEQSRIDKWELDEASSGTMAIKSLRRGKIIGTHHVEYKSETDNIALSHEAHNRNGFVAGALLAAEYLHTRKGIYTMQDVLSWALK
;
A
#
# COMPACT_ATOMS: atom_id res chain seq x y z
N MET A 1 -5.39 36.47 -13.52
CA MET A 1 -6.30 35.49 -14.16
C MET A 1 -5.95 34.12 -13.65
N PRO A 2 -6.82 33.43 -12.91
CA PRO A 2 -6.55 32.06 -12.50
C PRO A 2 -6.71 31.12 -13.70
N ILE A 3 -5.68 30.32 -13.96
CA ILE A 3 -5.74 29.23 -14.96
C ILE A 3 -6.58 28.11 -14.34
N LEU A 4 -7.84 28.05 -14.75
CA LEU A 4 -8.75 26.96 -14.39
C LEU A 4 -8.39 25.76 -15.27
N LEU A 5 -7.58 24.84 -14.79
CA LEU A 5 -7.37 23.54 -15.44
C LEU A 5 -8.62 22.69 -15.17
N ILE A 6 -9.56 22.70 -16.11
CA ILE A 6 -10.72 21.79 -16.09
C ILE A 6 -10.24 20.43 -16.56
N VAL A 7 -9.98 19.53 -15.63
CA VAL A 7 -9.77 18.10 -15.92
C VAL A 7 -11.13 17.50 -16.28
N LYS A 8 -11.41 17.37 -17.57
CA LYS A 8 -12.73 16.98 -18.11
C LYS A 8 -13.06 15.48 -17.98
N ASN A 9 -12.17 14.61 -17.49
CA ASN A 9 -12.49 13.18 -17.39
C ASN A 9 -11.62 12.46 -16.34
N TRP A 10 -12.16 12.18 -15.19
CA TRP A 10 -11.51 11.39 -14.13
C TRP A 10 -11.27 9.93 -14.53
N SER A 11 -11.98 9.42 -15.55
CA SER A 11 -11.76 8.06 -16.09
C SER A 11 -10.47 7.92 -16.91
N GLN A 12 -9.86 9.00 -17.36
CA GLN A 12 -8.59 8.98 -18.10
C GLN A 12 -7.34 9.05 -17.21
N LEU A 13 -7.46 9.40 -15.94
CA LEU A 13 -6.31 9.47 -15.02
C LEU A 13 -5.77 8.08 -14.61
N TYR A 14 -6.46 7.00 -14.93
CA TYR A 14 -5.98 5.62 -14.72
C TYR A 14 -5.45 4.94 -15.99
N THR A 15 -5.45 5.62 -17.12
CA THR A 15 -4.71 5.20 -18.31
C THR A 15 -3.31 5.81 -18.24
N PHE A 16 -2.47 5.31 -17.31
CA PHE A 16 -1.04 5.30 -17.59
C PHE A 16 -0.89 4.52 -18.88
N GLU A 17 -0.33 5.15 -19.94
CA GLU A 17 0.21 4.42 -21.08
C GLU A 17 1.48 3.66 -20.60
N LEU A 18 1.29 2.73 -19.67
CA LEU A 18 2.26 1.70 -19.40
C LEU A 18 2.37 0.90 -20.68
N LYS A 19 3.58 0.65 -21.14
CA LYS A 19 3.84 -0.27 -22.26
C LYS A 19 3.20 -1.61 -21.87
N ASN A 20 1.98 -1.82 -22.33
CA ASN A 20 1.08 -2.87 -21.86
C ASN A 20 1.55 -4.22 -22.43
N THR A 21 2.62 -4.77 -21.85
CA THR A 21 2.98 -6.16 -22.08
C THR A 21 2.01 -7.00 -21.26
N ALA A 22 1.17 -7.78 -21.93
CA ALA A 22 0.26 -8.71 -21.24
C ALA A 22 1.08 -9.63 -20.35
N MET A 23 0.73 -9.67 -19.06
CA MET A 23 1.37 -10.53 -18.05
C MET A 23 0.53 -11.76 -17.80
N LYS A 24 1.20 -12.87 -17.47
CA LYS A 24 0.63 -14.08 -16.89
C LYS A 24 0.70 -14.00 -15.37
N ILE A 25 -0.46 -13.90 -14.73
CA ILE A 25 -0.57 -13.63 -13.29
C ILE A 25 -1.10 -14.85 -12.56
N ALA A 26 -0.40 -15.28 -11.51
CA ALA A 26 -0.92 -16.22 -10.52
C ALA A 26 -1.49 -15.46 -9.32
N ILE A 27 -2.73 -15.76 -8.93
CA ILE A 27 -3.35 -15.16 -7.74
C ILE A 27 -3.35 -16.17 -6.60
N ILE A 28 -2.71 -15.83 -5.49
CA ILE A 28 -2.65 -16.64 -4.28
C ILE A 28 -3.55 -15.99 -3.21
N GLY A 29 -4.64 -16.69 -2.88
CA GLY A 29 -5.69 -16.12 -2.04
C GLY A 29 -6.84 -15.51 -2.87
N TYR A 30 -7.75 -16.35 -3.37
CA TYR A 30 -8.86 -15.95 -4.24
C TYR A 30 -10.10 -15.53 -3.43
N GLY A 31 -9.89 -14.66 -2.42
CA GLY A 31 -10.93 -14.00 -1.62
C GLY A 31 -11.45 -12.72 -2.30
N LYS A 32 -11.98 -11.79 -1.50
CA LYS A 32 -12.54 -10.51 -2.02
C LYS A 32 -11.50 -9.70 -2.83
N MET A 33 -10.27 -9.56 -2.31
CA MET A 33 -9.20 -8.81 -2.99
C MET A 33 -8.70 -9.57 -4.22
N GLY A 34 -8.35 -10.85 -4.10
CA GLY A 34 -7.84 -11.65 -5.23
C GLY A 34 -8.82 -11.70 -6.40
N LYS A 35 -10.13 -11.83 -6.14
CA LYS A 35 -11.17 -11.77 -7.20
C LYS A 35 -11.21 -10.41 -7.88
N ALA A 36 -11.16 -9.31 -7.12
CA ALA A 36 -11.21 -7.97 -7.68
C ALA A 36 -9.94 -7.66 -8.50
N ILE A 37 -8.76 -8.12 -8.04
CA ILE A 37 -7.50 -7.98 -8.76
C ILE A 37 -7.56 -8.78 -10.08
N GLY A 38 -8.01 -10.04 -10.05
CA GLY A 38 -8.15 -10.87 -11.26
C GLY A 38 -9.07 -10.23 -12.30
N GLN A 39 -10.24 -9.75 -11.88
CA GLN A 39 -11.19 -9.06 -12.77
C GLN A 39 -10.59 -7.78 -13.41
N LEU A 40 -9.83 -7.00 -12.64
CA LEU A 40 -9.17 -5.81 -13.18
C LEU A 40 -8.05 -6.19 -14.15
N ALA A 41 -7.23 -7.21 -13.79
CA ALA A 41 -6.15 -7.72 -14.63
C ALA A 41 -6.66 -8.20 -15.99
N GLU A 42 -7.68 -9.04 -16.02
CA GLU A 42 -8.32 -9.51 -17.25
C GLU A 42 -8.89 -8.36 -18.09
N LYS A 43 -9.52 -7.37 -17.45
CA LYS A 43 -10.04 -6.17 -18.12
C LYS A 43 -8.92 -5.32 -18.76
N GLN A 44 -7.71 -5.36 -18.21
CA GLN A 44 -6.53 -4.67 -18.74
C GLN A 44 -5.71 -5.52 -19.73
N GLY A 45 -6.18 -6.74 -20.05
CA GLY A 45 -5.57 -7.60 -21.06
C GLY A 45 -4.47 -8.53 -20.50
N HIS A 46 -4.37 -8.68 -19.18
CA HIS A 46 -3.52 -9.68 -18.56
C HIS A 46 -4.21 -11.05 -18.48
N GLU A 47 -3.44 -12.12 -18.41
CA GLU A 47 -3.93 -13.50 -18.29
C GLU A 47 -3.83 -13.97 -16.83
N ILE A 48 -4.93 -14.46 -16.24
CA ILE A 48 -4.89 -15.15 -14.96
C ILE A 48 -4.67 -16.64 -15.23
N VAL A 49 -3.40 -17.08 -15.13
CA VAL A 49 -3.03 -18.48 -15.41
C VAL A 49 -3.51 -19.44 -14.35
N ILE A 50 -3.62 -18.99 -13.09
CA ILE A 50 -4.20 -19.75 -11.99
C ILE A 50 -4.65 -18.83 -10.86
N ALA A 51 -5.73 -19.22 -10.17
CA ALA A 51 -6.19 -18.61 -8.92
C ALA A 51 -6.25 -19.68 -7.82
N ILE A 52 -5.42 -19.50 -6.79
CA ILE A 52 -5.26 -20.47 -5.70
C ILE A 52 -6.12 -20.06 -4.50
N ASN A 53 -6.84 -21.02 -3.94
CA ASN A 53 -7.60 -20.93 -2.71
C ASN A 53 -7.40 -22.19 -1.85
N SER A 54 -8.15 -22.34 -0.77
CA SER A 54 -8.04 -23.51 0.13
C SER A 54 -8.33 -24.87 -0.54
N ALA A 55 -9.17 -24.88 -1.59
CA ALA A 55 -9.56 -26.13 -2.27
C ALA A 55 -8.47 -26.66 -3.21
N ASN A 56 -7.67 -25.78 -3.80
CA ASN A 56 -6.63 -26.15 -4.77
C ASN A 56 -5.21 -25.73 -4.35
N LYS A 57 -4.97 -25.51 -3.05
CA LYS A 57 -3.71 -25.01 -2.50
C LYS A 57 -2.46 -25.81 -2.89
N LYS A 58 -2.59 -27.09 -3.25
CA LYS A 58 -1.47 -27.96 -3.67
C LYS A 58 -0.79 -27.47 -4.94
N HIS A 59 -1.48 -26.73 -5.80
CA HIS A 59 -0.89 -26.22 -7.05
C HIS A 59 0.23 -25.19 -6.81
N ILE A 60 0.31 -24.58 -5.62
CA ILE A 60 1.40 -23.64 -5.30
C ILE A 60 2.78 -24.31 -5.31
N ASP A 61 2.85 -25.61 -5.07
CA ASP A 61 4.10 -26.38 -5.04
C ASP A 61 4.71 -26.58 -6.45
N HIS A 62 3.90 -26.40 -7.49
CA HIS A 62 4.28 -26.59 -8.91
C HIS A 62 3.78 -25.43 -9.77
N LEU A 63 3.94 -24.20 -9.28
CA LEU A 63 3.38 -23.02 -9.93
C LEU A 63 4.07 -22.72 -11.27
N ASN A 64 5.33 -23.13 -11.43
CA ASN A 64 6.08 -23.03 -12.68
C ASN A 64 5.43 -23.78 -13.85
N ASP A 65 4.59 -24.81 -13.60
CA ASP A 65 3.84 -25.52 -14.64
C ASP A 65 2.84 -24.58 -15.35
N TYR A 66 2.43 -23.49 -14.70
CA TYR A 66 1.54 -22.47 -15.25
C TYR A 66 2.29 -21.30 -15.89
N ASN A 67 3.62 -21.27 -15.75
CA ASN A 67 4.50 -20.24 -16.30
C ASN A 67 4.03 -18.80 -16.02
N PRO A 68 3.79 -18.41 -14.74
CA PRO A 68 3.42 -17.05 -14.38
C PRO A 68 4.61 -16.08 -14.47
N ASP A 69 4.39 -14.85 -14.92
CA ASP A 69 5.38 -13.78 -14.89
C ASP A 69 5.49 -13.17 -13.49
N VAL A 70 4.39 -13.23 -12.70
CA VAL A 70 4.30 -12.68 -11.35
C VAL A 70 3.18 -13.36 -10.56
N ALA A 71 3.37 -13.49 -9.25
CA ALA A 71 2.34 -13.90 -8.31
C ALA A 71 1.84 -12.69 -7.49
N ILE A 72 0.53 -12.66 -7.22
CA ILE A 72 -0.09 -11.66 -6.33
C ILE A 72 -0.70 -12.41 -5.15
N GLU A 73 -0.11 -12.22 -3.95
CA GLU A 73 -0.44 -12.92 -2.71
C GLU A 73 -1.30 -12.05 -1.79
N PHE A 74 -2.58 -12.44 -1.63
CA PHE A 74 -3.56 -11.84 -0.71
C PHE A 74 -4.36 -12.95 -0.01
N SER A 75 -3.72 -13.70 0.86
CA SER A 75 -4.32 -14.84 1.57
C SER A 75 -4.63 -14.52 3.04
N THR A 76 -4.01 -15.23 3.96
CA THR A 76 -4.16 -15.03 5.40
C THR A 76 -2.78 -14.96 6.07
N PRO A 77 -2.65 -14.29 7.25
CA PRO A 77 -1.39 -14.23 7.98
C PRO A 77 -0.75 -15.60 8.23
N LEU A 78 -1.57 -16.60 8.53
CA LEU A 78 -1.11 -17.96 8.82
C LEU A 78 -0.52 -18.69 7.61
N SER A 79 -0.91 -18.32 6.39
CA SER A 79 -0.45 -18.98 5.16
C SER A 79 0.58 -18.15 4.38
N ALA A 80 0.67 -16.84 4.65
CA ALA A 80 1.48 -15.91 3.86
C ALA A 80 2.95 -16.34 3.79
N VAL A 81 3.58 -16.61 4.92
CA VAL A 81 5.01 -16.97 4.97
C VAL A 81 5.28 -18.23 4.13
N SER A 82 4.51 -19.31 4.36
CA SER A 82 4.66 -20.56 3.59
C SER A 82 4.38 -20.36 2.10
N ASN A 83 3.41 -19.51 1.74
CA ASN A 83 3.15 -19.18 0.34
C ASN A 83 4.35 -18.44 -0.28
N LEU A 84 4.89 -17.41 0.42
CA LEU A 84 6.03 -16.63 -0.03
C LEU A 84 7.27 -17.49 -0.22
N GLU A 85 7.58 -18.38 0.73
CA GLU A 85 8.70 -19.34 0.62
C GLU A 85 8.62 -20.16 -0.66
N LYS A 86 7.44 -20.75 -0.94
CA LYS A 86 7.23 -21.59 -2.12
C LYS A 86 7.34 -20.80 -3.44
N LEU A 87 6.82 -19.57 -3.48
CA LEU A 87 6.90 -18.69 -4.64
C LEU A 87 8.34 -18.27 -4.93
N ILE A 88 9.04 -17.85 -3.89
CA ILE A 88 10.43 -17.36 -3.98
C ILE A 88 11.37 -18.52 -4.38
N GLN A 89 11.21 -19.72 -3.82
CA GLN A 89 12.00 -20.90 -4.18
C GLN A 89 11.81 -21.32 -5.64
N GLN A 90 10.65 -21.03 -6.22
CA GLN A 90 10.36 -21.21 -7.65
C GLN A 90 10.82 -20.00 -8.50
N GLN A 91 11.48 -18.99 -7.91
CA GLN A 91 11.96 -17.77 -8.55
C GLN A 91 10.85 -16.93 -9.18
N ILE A 92 9.61 -17.06 -8.70
CA ILE A 92 8.47 -16.30 -9.18
C ILE A 92 8.46 -14.94 -8.44
N PRO A 93 8.48 -13.79 -9.15
CA PRO A 93 8.28 -12.48 -8.54
C PRO A 93 6.95 -12.40 -7.79
N VAL A 94 6.94 -11.87 -6.56
CA VAL A 94 5.73 -11.88 -5.74
C VAL A 94 5.39 -10.49 -5.16
N VAL A 95 4.16 -10.05 -5.41
CA VAL A 95 3.52 -8.90 -4.78
C VAL A 95 2.70 -9.42 -3.61
N CYS A 96 3.08 -9.07 -2.37
CA CYS A 96 2.42 -9.54 -1.16
C CYS A 96 1.66 -8.43 -0.45
N GLY A 97 0.34 -8.60 -0.31
CA GLY A 97 -0.54 -7.69 0.44
C GLY A 97 -1.13 -8.30 1.71
N THR A 98 -0.82 -9.54 2.02
CA THR A 98 -1.18 -10.12 3.32
C THR A 98 -0.32 -9.48 4.42
N THR A 99 -0.94 -9.05 5.51
CA THR A 99 -0.28 -8.40 6.66
C THR A 99 -0.16 -9.35 7.86
N ALA A 100 0.42 -8.86 8.97
CA ALA A 100 0.59 -9.59 10.24
C ALA A 100 1.48 -10.84 10.15
N TRP A 101 2.59 -10.73 9.38
CA TRP A 101 3.69 -11.70 9.34
C TRP A 101 5.06 -11.01 9.40
N HIS A 102 5.09 -9.78 9.91
CA HIS A 102 6.26 -8.90 9.87
C HIS A 102 7.46 -9.43 10.66
N ASP A 103 7.24 -10.24 11.67
CA ASP A 103 8.26 -10.98 12.42
C ASP A 103 9.09 -11.96 11.54
N GLN A 104 8.58 -12.35 10.37
CA GLN A 104 9.25 -13.19 9.39
C GLN A 104 9.81 -12.40 8.18
N TYR A 105 9.70 -11.06 8.19
CA TYR A 105 10.07 -10.23 7.05
C TYR A 105 11.54 -10.38 6.66
N ASP A 106 12.46 -10.35 7.62
CA ASP A 106 13.89 -10.49 7.36
C ASP A 106 14.25 -11.87 6.80
N HIS A 107 13.57 -12.93 7.28
CA HIS A 107 13.70 -14.28 6.73
C HIS A 107 13.30 -14.32 5.25
N ILE A 108 12.15 -13.78 4.90
CA ILE A 108 11.65 -13.75 3.52
C ILE A 108 12.52 -12.86 2.63
N CYS A 109 13.02 -11.73 3.14
CA CYS A 109 13.97 -10.89 2.42
C CYS A 109 15.28 -11.62 2.11
N LYS A 110 15.81 -12.37 3.08
CA LYS A 110 17.00 -13.18 2.88
C LYS A 110 16.75 -14.26 1.82
N LEU A 111 15.65 -14.99 1.93
CA LEU A 111 15.27 -16.03 0.98
C LEU A 111 15.12 -15.46 -0.45
N THR A 112 14.52 -14.27 -0.60
CA THR A 112 14.39 -13.59 -1.90
C THR A 112 15.73 -13.34 -2.57
N LYS A 113 16.74 -12.95 -1.79
CA LYS A 113 18.12 -12.74 -2.28
C LYS A 113 18.79 -14.08 -2.62
N ASP A 114 18.66 -15.07 -1.75
CA ASP A 114 19.31 -16.39 -1.91
C ASP A 114 18.82 -17.13 -3.17
N TYR A 115 17.54 -16.93 -3.56
CA TYR A 115 16.94 -17.54 -4.74
C TYR A 115 16.89 -16.65 -5.99
N ASP A 116 17.51 -15.46 -5.96
CA ASP A 116 17.48 -14.49 -7.06
C ASP A 116 16.06 -14.23 -7.57
N SER A 117 15.10 -14.06 -6.64
CA SER A 117 13.70 -13.77 -6.92
C SER A 117 13.39 -12.28 -6.72
N ALA A 118 12.11 -11.91 -6.71
CA ALA A 118 11.67 -10.55 -6.40
C ALA A 118 10.51 -10.55 -5.41
N LEU A 119 10.55 -9.63 -4.45
CA LEU A 119 9.50 -9.40 -3.47
C LEU A 119 9.11 -7.92 -3.46
N LEU A 120 7.82 -7.64 -3.54
CA LEU A 120 7.25 -6.36 -3.18
C LEU A 120 6.21 -6.57 -2.09
N TYR A 121 6.51 -6.09 -0.90
CA TYR A 121 5.59 -6.10 0.24
C TYR A 121 5.09 -4.69 0.54
N ALA A 122 3.78 -4.57 0.75
CA ALA A 122 3.17 -3.36 1.28
C ALA A 122 1.96 -3.67 2.16
N SER A 123 1.84 -2.96 3.27
CA SER A 123 0.65 -3.00 4.13
C SER A 123 -0.55 -2.25 3.50
N ASN A 124 -0.28 -1.39 2.51
CA ASN A 124 -1.29 -0.59 1.82
C ASN A 124 -0.93 -0.37 0.35
N TYR A 125 -1.75 -0.87 -0.55
CA TYR A 125 -1.56 -0.73 -2.01
C TYR A 125 -2.33 0.44 -2.62
N SER A 126 -3.09 1.23 -1.86
CA SER A 126 -3.77 2.41 -2.41
C SER A 126 -2.76 3.40 -2.98
N VAL A 127 -2.82 3.65 -4.29
CA VAL A 127 -1.96 4.63 -4.96
C VAL A 127 -2.11 6.00 -4.32
N GLY A 128 -3.35 6.45 -4.08
CA GLY A 128 -3.61 7.73 -3.42
C GLY A 128 -3.02 7.82 -2.02
N MET A 129 -3.11 6.73 -1.24
CA MET A 129 -2.53 6.71 0.11
C MET A 129 -0.99 6.73 0.07
N ASN A 130 -0.37 6.02 -0.87
CA ASN A 130 1.08 6.03 -1.03
C ASN A 130 1.60 7.39 -1.54
N LEU A 131 0.83 8.10 -2.38
CA LEU A 131 1.10 9.49 -2.73
C LEU A 131 1.00 10.40 -1.50
N MET A 132 -0.02 10.21 -0.65
CA MET A 132 -0.15 10.95 0.60
C MET A 132 1.03 10.70 1.54
N PHE A 133 1.51 9.47 1.69
CA PHE A 133 2.73 9.17 2.47
C PHE A 133 3.93 9.97 1.95
N ARG A 134 4.17 9.96 0.64
CA ARG A 134 5.28 10.72 0.04
C ARG A 134 5.16 12.23 0.26
N MET A 135 3.96 12.78 0.12
CA MET A 135 3.70 14.20 0.37
C MET A 135 3.82 14.54 1.86
N ASN A 136 3.39 13.64 2.75
CA ASN A 136 3.49 13.81 4.20
C ASN A 136 4.95 13.90 4.66
N GLU A 137 5.84 13.04 4.16
CA GLU A 137 7.28 13.11 4.43
C GLU A 137 7.87 14.48 4.02
N GLN A 138 7.55 14.94 2.81
CA GLN A 138 8.05 16.22 2.32
C GLN A 138 7.48 17.39 3.13
N LEU A 139 6.19 17.35 3.46
CA LEU A 139 5.56 18.38 4.30
C LEU A 139 6.16 18.39 5.70
N ALA A 140 6.32 17.21 6.34
CA ALA A 140 6.92 17.09 7.66
C ALA A 140 8.33 17.71 7.71
N LYS A 141 9.15 17.44 6.69
CA LYS A 141 10.50 18.00 6.55
C LYS A 141 10.48 19.53 6.43
N VAL A 142 9.54 20.10 5.67
CA VAL A 142 9.39 21.57 5.59
C VAL A 142 8.91 22.11 6.93
N MET A 143 7.87 21.54 7.51
CA MET A 143 7.23 22.00 8.74
C MET A 143 8.11 21.85 9.99
N SER A 144 9.15 21.00 9.93
CA SER A 144 10.14 20.89 11.02
C SER A 144 10.92 22.20 11.29
N LYS A 145 10.87 23.15 10.38
CA LYS A 145 11.52 24.47 10.50
C LYS A 145 10.63 25.54 11.13
N PHE A 146 9.37 25.20 11.42
CA PHE A 146 8.34 26.16 11.87
C PHE A 146 7.67 25.66 13.16
N ASP A 147 8.26 25.98 14.31
CA ASP A 147 7.83 25.49 15.63
C ASP A 147 6.43 25.97 16.06
N SER A 148 5.91 27.05 15.44
CA SER A 148 4.57 27.55 15.69
C SER A 148 3.46 26.60 15.20
N TYR A 149 3.76 25.67 14.27
CA TYR A 149 2.78 24.70 13.75
C TYR A 149 2.82 23.41 14.54
N GLN A 150 1.66 22.99 15.07
CA GLN A 150 1.48 21.74 15.78
C GLN A 150 0.85 20.70 14.85
N PRO A 151 1.51 19.55 14.60
CA PRO A 151 0.93 18.48 13.79
C PRO A 151 -0.08 17.67 14.59
N SER A 152 -1.11 17.21 13.89
CA SER A 152 -2.07 16.23 14.38
C SER A 152 -2.62 15.38 13.24
N ILE A 153 -3.15 14.20 13.57
CA ILE A 153 -3.78 13.30 12.62
C ILE A 153 -5.19 13.00 13.08
N THR A 154 -6.13 12.99 12.14
CA THR A 154 -7.47 12.42 12.34
C THR A 154 -7.69 11.32 11.32
N GLU A 155 -8.09 10.13 11.79
CA GLU A 155 -8.48 9.03 10.92
C GLU A 155 -9.92 8.59 11.19
N VAL A 156 -10.64 8.20 10.13
CA VAL A 156 -12.03 7.74 10.21
C VAL A 156 -12.17 6.44 9.45
N HIS A 157 -12.72 5.42 10.11
CA HIS A 157 -13.02 4.12 9.51
C HIS A 157 -14.41 3.62 9.92
N HIS A 158 -14.86 2.55 9.28
CA HIS A 158 -16.12 1.88 9.61
C HIS A 158 -16.13 1.32 11.04
N ILE A 159 -17.32 1.15 11.60
CA ILE A 159 -17.52 0.70 12.99
C ILE A 159 -16.98 -0.70 13.30
N GLN A 160 -16.70 -1.52 12.28
CA GLN A 160 -16.18 -2.89 12.42
C GLN A 160 -14.64 -2.95 12.47
N LYS A 161 -13.94 -1.81 12.31
CA LYS A 161 -12.47 -1.78 12.41
C LYS A 161 -12.06 -1.80 13.88
N LEU A 162 -11.31 -2.83 14.27
CA LEU A 162 -10.96 -3.11 15.67
C LEU A 162 -9.73 -2.33 16.14
N ASP A 163 -8.71 -2.22 15.27
CA ASP A 163 -7.47 -1.50 15.59
C ASP A 163 -7.68 0.02 15.63
N ALA A 164 -7.15 0.68 16.64
CA ALA A 164 -7.11 2.13 16.79
C ALA A 164 -5.79 2.54 17.48
N PRO A 165 -4.99 3.44 16.86
CA PRO A 165 -5.18 3.98 15.53
C PRO A 165 -4.93 2.94 14.43
N SER A 166 -5.36 3.26 13.18
CA SER A 166 -5.05 2.41 12.02
C SER A 166 -3.53 2.40 11.74
N GLY A 167 -3.01 1.27 11.20
CA GLY A 167 -1.61 1.20 10.79
C GLY A 167 -1.19 2.32 9.83
N THR A 168 -2.09 2.77 8.96
CA THR A 168 -1.87 3.92 8.07
C THR A 168 -1.67 5.22 8.83
N ALA A 169 -2.46 5.47 9.88
CA ALA A 169 -2.30 6.66 10.73
C ALA A 169 -1.00 6.60 11.54
N VAL A 170 -0.61 5.42 12.00
CA VAL A 170 0.68 5.21 12.67
C VAL A 170 1.84 5.52 11.73
N THR A 171 1.83 5.00 10.50
CA THR A 171 2.87 5.31 9.49
C THR A 171 2.98 6.82 9.22
N LEU A 172 1.84 7.53 9.06
CA LEU A 172 1.84 8.98 8.87
C LEU A 172 2.46 9.71 10.08
N ALA A 173 2.15 9.26 11.30
CA ALA A 173 2.70 9.86 12.52
C ALA A 173 4.21 9.61 12.64
N GLU A 174 4.67 8.39 12.37
CA GLU A 174 6.08 8.03 12.39
C GLU A 174 6.90 8.86 11.42
N GLN A 175 6.41 9.10 10.20
CA GLN A 175 7.03 10.00 9.23
C GLN A 175 7.16 11.43 9.77
N ILE A 176 6.15 11.94 10.46
CA ILE A 176 6.17 13.28 11.08
C ILE A 176 7.19 13.31 12.21
N ILE A 177 7.17 12.33 13.09
CA ILE A 177 8.07 12.25 14.26
C ILE A 177 9.53 12.16 13.83
N GLN A 178 9.86 11.43 12.76
CA GLN A 178 11.22 11.34 12.23
C GLN A 178 11.81 12.70 11.84
N GLU A 179 10.99 13.63 11.41
CA GLU A 179 11.43 14.97 10.97
C GLU A 179 11.30 16.05 12.07
N GLN A 180 10.53 15.80 13.14
CA GLN A 180 10.17 16.78 14.18
C GLN A 180 10.91 16.50 15.48
N SER A 181 12.10 17.09 15.70
CA SER A 181 12.93 16.88 16.89
C SER A 181 12.27 17.21 18.25
N ARG A 182 11.14 17.91 18.23
CA ARG A 182 10.36 18.30 19.43
C ARG A 182 9.22 17.33 19.76
N ILE A 183 9.00 16.30 18.93
CA ILE A 183 7.93 15.32 19.09
C ILE A 183 8.57 13.93 19.13
N ASP A 184 8.48 13.29 20.28
CA ASP A 184 9.10 11.98 20.52
C ASP A 184 8.18 10.80 20.19
N LYS A 185 6.85 11.01 20.31
CA LYS A 185 5.84 9.97 20.09
C LYS A 185 4.49 10.57 19.74
N TRP A 186 3.57 9.71 19.28
CA TRP A 186 2.15 10.02 19.18
C TRP A 186 1.38 9.50 20.40
N GLU A 187 0.24 10.12 20.71
CA GLU A 187 -0.72 9.71 21.72
C GLU A 187 -2.12 9.66 21.10
N LEU A 188 -2.98 8.79 21.60
CA LEU A 188 -4.35 8.66 21.11
C LEU A 188 -5.22 9.79 21.66
N ASP A 189 -6.02 10.40 20.80
CA ASP A 189 -6.99 11.47 21.04
C ASP A 189 -6.40 12.82 21.46
N GLU A 190 -5.56 12.92 22.49
CA GLU A 190 -5.02 14.18 22.97
C GLU A 190 -3.50 14.12 23.09
N ALA A 191 -2.84 15.21 22.70
CA ALA A 191 -1.39 15.37 22.81
C ALA A 191 -0.99 15.96 24.16
N SER A 192 0.10 15.45 24.73
CA SER A 192 0.81 16.06 25.85
C SER A 192 2.08 16.77 25.38
N SER A 193 2.85 17.36 26.30
CA SER A 193 4.11 18.02 25.94
C SER A 193 5.08 17.03 25.30
N GLY A 194 5.63 17.39 24.12
CA GLY A 194 6.53 16.53 23.36
C GLY A 194 5.84 15.41 22.57
N THR A 195 4.53 15.44 22.43
CA THR A 195 3.78 14.43 21.68
C THR A 195 2.87 15.05 20.61
N MET A 196 2.37 14.23 19.68
CA MET A 196 1.32 14.61 18.74
C MET A 196 0.08 13.72 18.89
N ALA A 197 -1.09 14.28 18.61
CA ALA A 197 -2.35 13.53 18.71
C ALA A 197 -2.66 12.74 17.44
N ILE A 198 -3.14 11.49 17.61
CA ILE A 198 -3.89 10.77 16.59
C ILE A 198 -5.32 10.57 17.08
N LYS A 199 -6.28 11.21 16.44
CA LYS A 199 -7.70 11.04 16.72
C LYS A 199 -8.29 9.94 15.84
N SER A 200 -8.78 8.87 16.46
CA SER A 200 -9.36 7.72 15.77
C SER A 200 -10.88 7.71 15.89
N LEU A 201 -11.58 7.83 14.75
CA LEU A 201 -13.04 7.84 14.71
C LEU A 201 -13.58 6.59 14.00
N ARG A 202 -14.69 6.06 14.49
CA ARG A 202 -15.41 4.92 13.91
C ARG A 202 -16.82 5.34 13.53
N ARG A 203 -17.10 5.43 12.20
CA ARG A 203 -18.36 5.96 11.68
C ARG A 203 -18.88 5.14 10.51
N GLY A 204 -20.09 4.64 10.63
CA GLY A 204 -20.85 4.03 9.55
C GLY A 204 -20.07 2.97 8.76
N LYS A 205 -19.98 3.15 7.44
CA LYS A 205 -19.32 2.24 6.49
C LYS A 205 -18.09 2.88 5.82
N ILE A 206 -17.51 3.92 6.40
CA ILE A 206 -16.35 4.66 5.84
C ILE A 206 -15.19 3.70 5.69
N ILE A 207 -14.64 3.62 4.49
CA ILE A 207 -13.55 2.69 4.15
C ILE A 207 -12.24 3.11 4.80
N GLY A 208 -11.94 4.41 4.75
CA GLY A 208 -10.79 5.04 5.38
C GLY A 208 -10.61 6.47 4.91
N THR A 209 -10.57 7.39 5.86
CA THR A 209 -10.18 8.79 5.66
C THR A 209 -9.00 9.08 6.57
N HIS A 210 -8.00 9.76 6.07
CA HIS A 210 -6.83 10.20 6.83
C HIS A 210 -6.60 11.67 6.56
N HIS A 211 -6.43 12.43 7.62
CA HIS A 211 -6.25 13.87 7.60
C HIS A 211 -5.07 14.22 8.49
N VAL A 212 -4.02 14.77 7.90
CA VAL A 212 -2.86 15.34 8.59
C VAL A 212 -3.04 16.84 8.60
N GLU A 213 -2.95 17.48 9.74
CA GLU A 213 -3.07 18.92 9.92
C GLU A 213 -1.87 19.47 10.68
N TYR A 214 -1.33 20.57 10.21
CA TYR A 214 -0.37 21.43 10.91
C TYR A 214 -1.06 22.74 11.21
N LYS A 215 -1.31 23.03 12.49
CA LYS A 215 -2.07 24.18 12.95
C LYS A 215 -1.21 25.17 13.72
N SER A 216 -1.34 26.46 13.39
CA SER A 216 -0.81 27.59 14.15
C SER A 216 -1.93 28.48 14.71
N GLU A 217 -1.59 29.60 15.34
CA GLU A 217 -2.57 30.60 15.75
C GLU A 217 -3.16 31.39 14.57
N THR A 218 -2.47 31.42 13.44
CA THR A 218 -2.84 32.26 12.28
C THR A 218 -3.55 31.49 11.19
N ASP A 219 -3.17 30.21 10.96
CA ASP A 219 -3.67 29.39 9.87
C ASP A 219 -3.43 27.88 10.11
N ASN A 220 -3.85 27.07 9.15
CA ASN A 220 -3.55 25.65 9.13
C ASN A 220 -3.21 25.16 7.71
N ILE A 221 -2.34 24.14 7.65
CA ILE A 221 -2.01 23.42 6.42
C ILE A 221 -2.46 21.97 6.61
N ALA A 222 -3.17 21.42 5.62
CA ALA A 222 -3.69 20.06 5.72
C ALA A 222 -3.45 19.23 4.47
N LEU A 223 -3.20 17.91 4.67
CA LEU A 223 -3.26 16.86 3.67
C LEU A 223 -4.41 15.94 4.02
N SER A 224 -5.24 15.59 3.03
CA SER A 224 -6.36 14.68 3.25
C SER A 224 -6.46 13.63 2.15
N HIS A 225 -6.74 12.40 2.54
CA HIS A 225 -7.04 11.28 1.66
C HIS A 225 -8.33 10.60 2.12
N GLU A 226 -9.24 10.36 1.20
CA GLU A 226 -10.47 9.62 1.43
C GLU A 226 -10.60 8.47 0.42
N ALA A 227 -10.75 7.25 0.91
CA ALA A 227 -10.99 6.08 0.09
C ALA A 227 -12.50 5.91 -0.16
N HIS A 228 -12.97 6.16 -1.37
CA HIS A 228 -14.39 5.99 -1.74
C HIS A 228 -14.78 4.52 -1.93
N ASN A 229 -13.82 3.69 -2.37
CA ASN A 229 -13.99 2.25 -2.60
C ASN A 229 -12.62 1.54 -2.52
N ARG A 230 -12.63 0.22 -2.71
CA ARG A 230 -11.38 -0.58 -2.67
C ARG A 230 -10.64 -0.66 -4.00
N ASN A 231 -11.13 -0.03 -5.06
CA ASN A 231 -10.51 -0.12 -6.39
C ASN A 231 -9.10 0.47 -6.42
N GLY A 232 -8.83 1.49 -5.59
CA GLY A 232 -7.48 2.06 -5.46
C GLY A 232 -6.44 1.05 -4.97
N PHE A 233 -6.82 0.14 -4.07
CA PHE A 233 -5.94 -0.94 -3.58
C PHE A 233 -5.73 -2.01 -4.65
N VAL A 234 -6.79 -2.36 -5.39
CA VAL A 234 -6.76 -3.33 -6.50
C VAL A 234 -5.85 -2.84 -7.61
N ALA A 235 -6.04 -1.57 -8.04
CA ALA A 235 -5.22 -0.94 -9.07
C ALA A 235 -3.74 -0.85 -8.64
N GLY A 236 -3.47 -0.49 -7.39
CA GLY A 236 -2.11 -0.41 -6.88
C GLY A 236 -1.41 -1.76 -6.78
N ALA A 237 -2.12 -2.83 -6.43
CA ALA A 237 -1.55 -4.18 -6.43
C ALA A 237 -1.19 -4.65 -7.85
N LEU A 238 -2.02 -4.31 -8.85
CA LEU A 238 -1.72 -4.61 -10.25
C LEU A 238 -0.56 -3.76 -10.78
N LEU A 239 -0.52 -2.47 -10.47
CA LEU A 239 0.61 -1.58 -10.79
C LEU A 239 1.92 -2.09 -10.18
N ALA A 240 1.87 -2.63 -8.96
CA ALA A 240 3.04 -3.25 -8.31
C ALA A 240 3.49 -4.52 -9.07
N ALA A 241 2.55 -5.32 -9.59
CA ALA A 241 2.87 -6.50 -10.41
C ALA A 241 3.51 -6.10 -11.74
N GLU A 242 2.99 -5.08 -12.42
CA GLU A 242 3.59 -4.51 -13.63
C GLU A 242 5.00 -3.96 -13.39
N TYR A 243 5.23 -3.36 -12.24
CA TYR A 243 6.57 -2.93 -11.85
C TYR A 243 7.51 -4.10 -11.61
N LEU A 244 7.04 -5.17 -10.94
CA LEU A 244 7.88 -6.22 -10.37
C LEU A 244 8.26 -7.33 -11.35
N HIS A 245 7.38 -7.70 -12.30
CA HIS A 245 7.47 -8.94 -13.11
C HIS A 245 8.79 -9.14 -13.86
N THR A 246 9.54 -8.08 -14.17
CA THR A 246 10.85 -8.15 -14.84
C THR A 246 12.03 -7.82 -13.93
N ARG A 247 11.83 -7.76 -12.62
CA ARG A 247 12.84 -7.30 -11.67
C ARG A 247 13.27 -8.41 -10.71
N LYS A 248 14.41 -8.20 -10.08
CA LYS A 248 14.97 -9.01 -9.00
C LYS A 248 15.24 -8.11 -7.80
N GLY A 249 15.06 -8.66 -6.59
CA GLY A 249 15.33 -7.93 -5.36
C GLY A 249 14.08 -7.58 -4.56
N ILE A 250 14.21 -6.65 -3.63
CA ILE A 250 13.16 -6.28 -2.66
C ILE A 250 12.74 -4.85 -2.91
N TYR A 251 11.44 -4.64 -3.04
CA TYR A 251 10.86 -3.36 -3.42
C TYR A 251 9.66 -2.98 -2.54
N THR A 252 9.33 -1.69 -2.58
CA THR A 252 8.22 -1.07 -1.86
C THR A 252 7.28 -0.34 -2.83
N MET A 253 6.15 0.13 -2.34
CA MET A 253 5.26 1.00 -3.13
C MET A 253 5.89 2.35 -3.47
N GLN A 254 6.90 2.82 -2.73
CA GLN A 254 7.64 4.05 -3.08
C GLN A 254 8.50 3.86 -4.34
N ASP A 255 9.08 2.66 -4.53
CA ASP A 255 9.81 2.31 -5.75
C ASP A 255 8.85 2.27 -6.95
N VAL A 256 7.66 1.69 -6.78
CA VAL A 256 6.60 1.66 -7.80
C VAL A 256 6.17 3.07 -8.20
N LEU A 257 5.89 3.93 -7.23
CA LEU A 257 5.52 5.32 -7.51
C LEU A 257 6.64 6.10 -8.19
N SER A 258 7.88 5.90 -7.76
CA SER A 258 9.04 6.57 -8.38
C SER A 258 9.25 6.14 -9.83
N TRP A 259 8.89 4.90 -10.18
CA TRP A 259 8.89 4.41 -11.55
C TRP A 259 7.70 4.96 -12.35
N ALA A 260 6.50 4.95 -11.79
CA ALA A 260 5.28 5.40 -12.46
C ALA A 260 5.23 6.91 -12.72
N LEU A 261 6.01 7.72 -11.98
CA LEU A 261 6.07 9.18 -12.12
C LEU A 261 7.19 9.67 -13.06
N LYS A 262 7.97 8.76 -13.67
CA LYS A 262 8.98 9.07 -14.69
C LYS A 262 8.37 9.16 -16.08
#